data_4f9f5564412984c983941da2777da634
#
_entry.id   4f9f5564412984c983941da2777da634
#
_cell.length_a   1.000
_cell.length_b   1.000
_cell.length_c   1.000
_cell.angle_alpha   90.00
_cell.angle_beta   90.00
_cell.angle_gamma   90.00
#
_symmetry.space_group_name_H-M   'P 1'
#
loop_
_entity.id
_entity.type
_entity.pdbx_description
1 polymer ?
#
loop_
_entity_poly.entity_id
_entity_poly.type
_entity_poly.pdbx_seq_one_letter_code
_entity_poly.pdbx_strand_id
1 'polypeptide(L)'
;LTDDGDVNNDRFVKQSRLEKLEPMEIVQKYTVDFHKVLDIFNLLPPTIEPTATGHILEQIQLTEKLLNDGFAYESNGSVYFDVLEYNKRGLNYGELSNRNIEELFANTRDLDGQGEKRNPQDFALWKKASPAHIMRWASPWGDGFPGWHLECTVMSTKYLGNQFDIHGGGMDL
;
A
#
# COMPACT_ATOMS: atom_id res chain seq x y z
N LEU A 1 2.69 -7.15 4.74
CA LEU A 1 2.21 -8.15 3.76
C LEU A 1 1.99 -7.57 2.35
N THR A 2 1.98 -6.26 2.22
CA THR A 2 1.90 -5.52 0.95
C THR A 2 3.24 -4.84 0.61
N ASP A 3 4.32 -5.27 1.25
CA ASP A 3 5.64 -4.68 1.07
C ASP A 3 6.31 -5.19 -0.21
N ASP A 4 6.96 -4.31 -0.95
CA ASP A 4 7.81 -4.58 -2.11
C ASP A 4 9.13 -5.29 -1.76
N GLY A 5 9.27 -5.73 -0.51
CA GLY A 5 10.46 -6.43 -0.05
C GLY A 5 10.71 -7.73 -0.80
N ASP A 6 11.98 -8.05 -0.99
CA ASP A 6 12.44 -9.35 -1.49
C ASP A 6 11.71 -10.48 -0.77
N VAL A 7 10.94 -11.28 -1.52
CA VAL A 7 10.16 -12.43 -1.02
C VAL A 7 11.01 -13.36 -0.14
N ASN A 8 12.32 -13.42 -0.37
CA ASN A 8 13.25 -14.20 0.43
C ASN A 8 13.64 -13.52 1.77
N ASN A 9 13.39 -12.22 1.89
CA ASN A 9 13.76 -11.41 3.05
C ASN A 9 12.56 -10.96 3.89
N ASP A 10 11.35 -11.23 3.44
CA ASP A 10 10.13 -10.90 4.17
C ASP A 10 10.13 -11.55 5.56
N ARG A 11 9.86 -10.75 6.59
CA ARG A 11 9.87 -11.17 8.00
C ARG A 11 8.79 -12.22 8.27
N PHE A 12 7.63 -12.10 7.64
CA PHE A 12 6.53 -13.05 7.79
C PHE A 12 6.84 -14.39 7.13
N VAL A 13 7.48 -14.39 5.94
CA VAL A 13 7.96 -15.63 5.30
C VAL A 13 8.96 -16.34 6.17
N LYS A 14 9.93 -15.61 6.72
CA LYS A 14 10.94 -16.18 7.62
C LYS A 14 10.30 -16.78 8.87
N GLN A 15 9.41 -16.02 9.51
CA GLN A 15 8.74 -16.47 10.74
C GLN A 15 7.81 -17.65 10.49
N SER A 16 7.06 -17.62 9.39
CA SER A 16 6.20 -18.71 8.94
C SER A 16 6.97 -20.01 8.77
N ARG A 17 8.14 -19.95 8.11
CA ARG A 17 9.02 -21.11 7.96
C ARG A 17 9.60 -21.62 9.28
N LEU A 18 9.99 -20.72 10.18
CA LEU A 18 10.54 -21.05 11.49
C LEU A 18 9.50 -21.73 12.40
N GLU A 19 8.30 -21.18 12.46
CA GLU A 19 7.22 -21.68 13.34
C GLU A 19 6.37 -22.76 12.67
N LYS A 20 6.56 -23.02 11.38
CA LYS A 20 5.73 -23.94 10.55
C LYS A 20 4.24 -23.59 10.60
N LEU A 21 3.94 -22.28 10.58
CA LEU A 21 2.61 -21.70 10.58
C LEU A 21 2.34 -21.00 9.24
N GLU A 22 1.07 -20.90 8.86
CA GLU A 22 0.68 -20.08 7.75
C GLU A 22 0.84 -18.58 8.08
N PRO A 23 1.12 -17.70 7.09
CA PRO A 23 1.35 -16.28 7.34
C PRO A 23 0.22 -15.61 8.13
N MET A 24 -1.04 -15.96 7.86
CA MET A 24 -2.19 -15.38 8.58
C MET A 24 -2.32 -15.88 10.03
N GLU A 25 -1.83 -17.06 10.37
CA GLU A 25 -1.76 -17.53 11.75
C GLU A 25 -0.75 -16.69 12.54
N ILE A 26 0.38 -16.35 11.93
CA ILE A 26 1.38 -15.45 12.53
C ILE A 26 0.79 -14.05 12.75
N VAL A 27 0.11 -13.50 11.73
CA VAL A 27 -0.57 -12.21 11.86
C VAL A 27 -1.57 -12.24 13.00
N GLN A 28 -2.43 -13.27 13.08
CA GLN A 28 -3.42 -13.42 14.14
C GLN A 28 -2.78 -13.50 15.53
N LYS A 29 -1.72 -14.29 15.68
CA LYS A 29 -0.97 -14.43 16.94
C LYS A 29 -0.48 -13.07 17.45
N TYR A 30 0.21 -12.31 16.60
CA TYR A 30 0.75 -11.01 16.98
C TYR A 30 -0.33 -9.93 17.14
N THR A 31 -1.42 -9.99 16.40
CA THR A 31 -2.56 -9.08 16.57
C THR A 31 -3.19 -9.26 17.96
N VAL A 32 -3.43 -10.50 18.36
CA VAL A 32 -3.97 -10.80 19.71
C VAL A 32 -3.01 -10.34 20.81
N ASP A 33 -1.72 -10.55 20.61
CA ASP A 33 -0.71 -10.13 21.59
C ASP A 33 -0.60 -8.61 21.68
N PHE A 34 -0.66 -7.92 20.55
CA PHE A 34 -0.69 -6.46 20.48
C PHE A 34 -1.89 -5.88 21.27
N HIS A 35 -3.11 -6.40 21.06
CA HIS A 35 -4.27 -5.95 21.80
C HIS A 35 -4.13 -6.17 23.32
N LYS A 36 -3.55 -7.30 23.75
CA LYS A 36 -3.26 -7.51 25.18
C LYS A 36 -2.30 -6.46 25.74
N VAL A 37 -1.29 -6.06 24.95
CA VAL A 37 -0.37 -4.99 25.36
C VAL A 37 -1.10 -3.66 25.52
N LEU A 38 -1.99 -3.32 24.57
CA LEU A 38 -2.81 -2.09 24.68
C LEU A 38 -3.69 -2.11 25.95
N ASP A 39 -4.28 -3.25 26.29
CA ASP A 39 -5.07 -3.42 27.51
C ASP A 39 -4.22 -3.21 28.79
N ILE A 40 -3.00 -3.75 28.82
CA ILE A 40 -2.07 -3.56 29.94
C ILE A 40 -1.73 -2.06 30.15
N PHE A 41 -1.60 -1.31 29.07
CA PHE A 41 -1.37 0.13 29.12
C PHE A 41 -2.67 0.95 29.33
N ASN A 42 -3.80 0.28 29.49
CA ASN A 42 -5.11 0.91 29.66
C ASN A 42 -5.46 1.92 28.55
N LEU A 43 -5.11 1.57 27.32
CA LEU A 43 -5.41 2.38 26.13
C LEU A 43 -6.85 2.09 25.67
N LEU A 44 -7.56 3.15 25.32
CA LEU A 44 -8.91 2.99 24.76
C LEU A 44 -8.82 2.35 23.38
N PRO A 45 -9.66 1.34 23.08
CA PRO A 45 -9.70 0.76 21.75
C PRO A 45 -10.23 1.77 20.73
N PRO A 46 -9.79 1.68 19.46
CA PRO A 46 -10.34 2.49 18.39
C PRO A 46 -11.82 2.14 18.17
N THR A 47 -12.61 3.10 17.66
CA THR A 47 -14.02 2.85 17.30
C THR A 47 -14.14 1.80 16.20
N ILE A 48 -13.19 1.79 15.28
CA ILE A 48 -13.05 0.80 14.21
C ILE A 48 -11.56 0.56 13.93
N GLU A 49 -11.21 -0.70 13.68
CA GLU A 49 -9.86 -1.13 13.33
C GLU A 49 -9.90 -1.89 12.00
N PRO A 50 -9.94 -1.18 10.87
CA PRO A 50 -10.02 -1.80 9.56
C PRO A 50 -8.68 -2.43 9.17
N THR A 51 -8.74 -3.53 8.43
CA THR A 51 -7.55 -4.21 7.89
C THR A 51 -7.41 -3.97 6.40
N ALA A 52 -6.18 -3.78 5.92
CA ALA A 52 -5.89 -3.64 4.49
C ALA A 52 -6.39 -4.85 3.69
N THR A 53 -6.19 -6.06 4.21
CA THR A 53 -6.64 -7.31 3.58
C THR A 53 -8.15 -7.47 3.54
N GLY A 54 -8.89 -6.81 4.42
CA GLY A 54 -10.34 -6.74 4.40
C GLY A 54 -10.92 -5.74 3.39
N HIS A 55 -10.06 -4.96 2.72
CA HIS A 55 -10.47 -3.86 1.83
C HIS A 55 -9.84 -3.97 0.43
N ILE A 56 -9.52 -5.19 -0.01
CA ILE A 56 -8.91 -5.42 -1.33
C ILE A 56 -9.83 -4.97 -2.47
N LEU A 57 -11.13 -5.20 -2.34
CA LEU A 57 -12.09 -4.81 -3.38
C LEU A 57 -12.10 -3.29 -3.57
N GLU A 58 -12.14 -2.53 -2.49
CA GLU A 58 -12.12 -1.07 -2.53
C GLU A 58 -10.80 -0.52 -3.10
N GLN A 59 -9.69 -1.20 -2.83
CA GLN A 59 -8.39 -0.83 -3.40
C GLN A 59 -8.34 -1.06 -4.90
N ILE A 60 -8.90 -2.17 -5.39
CA ILE A 60 -9.05 -2.44 -6.82
C ILE A 60 -9.95 -1.38 -7.46
N GLN A 61 -11.11 -1.07 -6.87
CA GLN A 61 -12.05 -0.07 -7.37
C GLN A 61 -11.43 1.33 -7.45
N LEU A 62 -10.64 1.73 -6.45
CA LEU A 62 -9.94 3.01 -6.49
C LEU A 62 -8.87 3.02 -7.59
N THR A 63 -8.15 1.93 -7.77
CA THR A 63 -7.16 1.80 -8.85
C THR A 63 -7.82 1.88 -10.23
N GLU A 64 -8.95 1.20 -10.44
CA GLU A 64 -9.75 1.31 -11.68
C GLU A 64 -10.22 2.74 -11.92
N LYS A 65 -10.69 3.41 -10.86
CA LYS A 65 -11.10 4.80 -10.96
C LYS A 65 -9.95 5.71 -11.41
N LEU A 66 -8.77 5.56 -10.82
CA LEU A 66 -7.59 6.35 -11.17
C LEU A 66 -7.12 6.08 -12.61
N LEU A 67 -7.22 4.84 -13.09
CA LEU A 67 -6.98 4.48 -14.49
C LEU A 67 -7.98 5.18 -15.43
N ASN A 68 -9.27 5.09 -15.12
CA ASN A 68 -10.34 5.70 -15.94
C ASN A 68 -10.24 7.23 -15.94
N ASP A 69 -9.86 7.85 -14.84
CA ASP A 69 -9.62 9.27 -14.72
C ASP A 69 -8.31 9.72 -15.40
N GLY A 70 -7.46 8.77 -15.84
CA GLY A 70 -6.20 9.03 -16.54
C GLY A 70 -5.06 9.49 -15.62
N PHE A 71 -5.14 9.22 -14.31
CA PHE A 71 -4.08 9.47 -13.35
C PHE A 71 -3.17 8.26 -13.09
N ALA A 72 -3.50 7.14 -13.71
CA ALA A 72 -2.73 5.91 -13.60
C ALA A 72 -2.59 5.23 -14.97
N TYR A 73 -1.67 4.30 -15.07
CA TYR A 73 -1.43 3.49 -16.26
C TYR A 73 -1.03 2.07 -15.90
N GLU A 74 -1.37 1.14 -16.79
CA GLU A 74 -0.94 -0.25 -16.67
C GLU A 74 0.42 -0.45 -17.36
N SER A 75 1.28 -1.24 -16.72
CA SER A 75 2.54 -1.70 -17.28
C SER A 75 2.86 -3.11 -16.78
N ASN A 76 2.98 -4.06 -17.70
CA ASN A 76 3.36 -5.46 -17.44
C ASN A 76 2.50 -6.19 -16.37
N GLY A 77 1.21 -5.84 -16.27
CA GLY A 77 0.26 -6.38 -15.28
C GLY A 77 0.34 -5.74 -13.89
N SER A 78 1.12 -4.67 -13.76
CA SER A 78 1.12 -3.76 -12.61
C SER A 78 0.44 -2.45 -13.00
N VAL A 79 -0.07 -1.70 -12.03
CA VAL A 79 -0.68 -0.38 -12.24
C VAL A 79 0.09 0.66 -11.45
N TYR A 80 0.46 1.75 -12.11
CA TYR A 80 1.25 2.84 -11.53
C TYR A 80 0.48 4.15 -11.57
N PHE A 81 0.63 4.96 -10.53
CA PHE A 81 0.17 6.35 -10.51
C PHE A 81 1.14 7.22 -11.28
N ASP A 82 0.62 8.06 -12.19
CA ASP A 82 1.39 8.99 -13.03
C ASP A 82 1.51 10.35 -12.34
N VAL A 83 2.61 10.54 -11.61
CA VAL A 83 2.86 11.77 -10.85
C VAL A 83 3.00 12.99 -11.76
N LEU A 84 3.62 12.82 -12.93
CA LEU A 84 3.79 13.93 -13.87
C LEU A 84 2.45 14.35 -14.50
N GLU A 85 1.60 13.40 -14.86
CA GLU A 85 0.27 13.73 -15.39
C GLU A 85 -0.61 14.43 -14.35
N TYR A 86 -0.52 14.01 -13.07
CA TYR A 86 -1.20 14.67 -11.96
C TYR A 86 -0.83 16.15 -11.87
N ASN A 87 0.46 16.47 -11.89
CA ASN A 87 0.95 17.84 -11.84
C ASN A 87 0.63 18.65 -13.11
N LYS A 88 0.73 18.03 -14.28
CA LYS A 88 0.40 18.66 -15.56
C LYS A 88 -1.05 19.12 -15.63
N ARG A 89 -1.95 18.47 -14.90
CA ARG A 89 -3.36 18.89 -14.77
C ARG A 89 -3.58 20.01 -13.75
N GLY A 90 -2.52 20.60 -13.22
CA GLY A 90 -2.57 21.71 -12.27
C GLY A 90 -2.80 21.31 -10.83
N LEU A 91 -2.67 20.00 -10.53
CA LEU A 91 -2.65 19.47 -9.17
C LEU A 91 -1.21 19.48 -8.64
N ASN A 92 -1.04 19.53 -7.34
CA ASN A 92 0.27 19.65 -6.72
C ASN A 92 0.61 18.40 -5.91
N TYR A 93 1.34 17.45 -6.53
CA TYR A 93 1.82 16.28 -5.81
C TYR A 93 2.90 16.69 -4.81
N GLY A 94 2.76 16.26 -3.56
CA GLY A 94 3.68 16.64 -2.49
C GLY A 94 3.26 17.87 -1.67
N GLU A 95 2.10 18.47 -1.95
CA GLU A 95 1.58 19.64 -1.23
C GLU A 95 1.54 19.41 0.29
N LEU A 96 1.05 18.25 0.75
CA LEU A 96 0.97 17.94 2.19
C LEU A 96 2.33 17.66 2.82
N SER A 97 3.28 17.09 2.08
CA SER A 97 4.62 16.78 2.57
C SER A 97 5.59 17.96 2.45
N ASN A 98 5.17 19.05 1.79
CA ASN A 98 6.01 20.21 1.45
C ASN A 98 7.30 19.82 0.71
N ARG A 99 7.28 18.70 -0.01
CA ARG A 99 8.40 18.22 -0.85
C ARG A 99 8.20 18.72 -2.27
N ASN A 100 9.26 19.23 -2.86
CA ASN A 100 9.22 19.53 -4.27
C ASN A 100 9.55 18.27 -5.10
N ILE A 101 9.05 18.24 -6.33
CA ILE A 101 9.23 17.07 -7.23
C ILE A 101 10.69 16.80 -7.53
N GLU A 102 11.53 17.83 -7.60
CA GLU A 102 12.98 17.69 -7.90
C GLU A 102 13.70 16.96 -6.77
N GLU A 103 13.29 17.16 -5.51
CA GLU A 103 13.80 16.41 -4.36
C GLU A 103 13.33 14.95 -4.37
N LEU A 104 12.12 14.68 -4.87
CA LEU A 104 11.61 13.32 -5.07
C LEU A 104 12.42 12.57 -6.12
N PHE A 105 12.87 13.22 -7.18
CA PHE A 105 13.77 12.63 -8.18
C PHE A 105 15.12 12.22 -7.59
N ALA A 106 15.66 13.02 -6.66
CA ALA A 106 16.98 12.77 -6.08
C ALA A 106 17.00 11.58 -5.08
N ASN A 107 15.84 11.21 -4.52
CA ASN A 107 15.71 10.21 -3.45
C ASN A 107 15.00 8.91 -3.90
N THR A 108 14.85 8.68 -5.20
CA THR A 108 14.22 7.44 -5.69
C THR A 108 15.12 6.24 -5.37
N ARG A 109 14.61 5.34 -4.52
CA ARG A 109 15.31 4.08 -4.20
C ARG A 109 15.26 3.16 -5.44
N ASP A 110 16.33 2.40 -5.67
CA ASP A 110 16.31 1.28 -6.60
C ASP A 110 15.42 0.16 -6.04
N LEU A 111 14.15 0.19 -6.43
CA LEU A 111 13.17 -0.82 -6.08
C LEU A 111 12.88 -1.70 -7.30
N ASP A 112 12.50 -2.95 -7.07
CA ASP A 112 12.03 -3.85 -8.11
C ASP A 112 10.88 -3.21 -8.91
N GLY A 113 10.96 -3.30 -10.25
CA GLY A 113 9.96 -2.71 -11.16
C GLY A 113 10.28 -1.31 -11.67
N GLN A 114 11.46 -0.76 -11.40
CA GLN A 114 11.88 0.55 -11.94
C GLN A 114 11.83 0.58 -13.48
N GLY A 115 12.15 -0.54 -14.16
CA GLY A 115 12.10 -0.64 -15.61
C GLY A 115 10.68 -0.66 -16.21
N GLU A 116 9.63 -0.81 -15.38
CA GLU A 116 8.22 -0.83 -15.80
C GLU A 116 7.56 0.54 -15.67
N LYS A 117 8.15 1.45 -14.91
CA LYS A 117 7.63 2.80 -14.70
C LYS A 117 7.93 3.72 -15.89
N ARG A 118 6.99 4.60 -16.20
CA ARG A 118 7.22 5.67 -17.18
C ARG A 118 8.21 6.71 -16.65
N ASN A 119 8.07 7.04 -15.36
CA ASN A 119 8.91 8.01 -14.68
C ASN A 119 9.37 7.47 -13.33
N PRO A 120 10.58 7.80 -12.86
CA PRO A 120 11.13 7.27 -11.61
C PRO A 120 10.26 7.54 -10.36
N GLN A 121 9.57 8.69 -10.34
CA GLN A 121 8.69 9.12 -9.23
C GLN A 121 7.33 8.44 -9.21
N ASP A 122 6.93 7.75 -10.28
CA ASP A 122 5.68 7.01 -10.30
C ASP A 122 5.72 5.90 -9.26
N PHE A 123 4.60 5.58 -8.66
CA PHE A 123 4.52 4.54 -7.65
C PHE A 123 3.40 3.54 -7.95
N ALA A 124 3.59 2.32 -7.47
CA ALA A 124 2.64 1.26 -7.73
C ALA A 124 1.36 1.46 -6.91
N LEU A 125 0.22 1.38 -7.58
CA LEU A 125 -1.11 1.22 -6.98
C LEU A 125 -1.47 -0.26 -6.84
N TRP A 126 -1.10 -1.06 -7.86
CA TRP A 126 -1.27 -2.50 -7.87
C TRP A 126 -0.04 -3.14 -8.47
N LYS A 127 0.55 -4.11 -7.78
CA LYS A 127 1.72 -4.83 -8.25
C LYS A 127 1.35 -6.25 -8.68
N LYS A 128 1.85 -6.66 -9.83
CA LYS A 128 1.78 -8.04 -10.28
C LYS A 128 2.51 -8.96 -9.29
N ALA A 129 1.82 -9.98 -8.81
CA ALA A 129 2.41 -10.95 -7.90
C ALA A 129 3.19 -12.02 -8.67
N SER A 130 4.35 -12.40 -8.14
CA SER A 130 5.01 -13.64 -8.56
C SER A 130 4.22 -14.86 -8.04
N PRO A 131 4.36 -16.05 -8.66
CA PRO A 131 3.73 -17.26 -8.14
C PRO A 131 4.14 -17.62 -6.70
N ALA A 132 5.28 -17.14 -6.25
CA ALA A 132 5.83 -17.38 -4.91
C ALA A 132 5.40 -16.31 -3.88
N HIS A 133 4.69 -15.26 -4.29
CA HIS A 133 4.25 -14.20 -3.38
C HIS A 133 3.25 -14.75 -2.37
N ILE A 134 3.45 -14.42 -1.08
CA ILE A 134 2.69 -14.99 0.04
C ILE A 134 1.19 -14.66 -0.07
N MET A 135 0.88 -13.41 -0.40
CA MET A 135 -0.50 -12.92 -0.49
C MET A 135 -0.70 -12.29 -1.85
N ARG A 136 -1.72 -12.75 -2.55
CA ARG A 136 -2.12 -12.23 -3.85
C ARG A 136 -3.61 -12.38 -4.02
N TRP A 137 -4.19 -11.51 -4.80
CA TRP A 137 -5.61 -11.48 -5.11
C TRP A 137 -5.82 -11.32 -6.61
N ALA A 138 -6.87 -11.93 -7.11
CA ALA A 138 -7.29 -11.72 -8.48
C ALA A 138 -7.75 -10.28 -8.70
N SER A 139 -7.34 -9.68 -9.80
CA SER A 139 -7.73 -8.34 -10.22
C SER A 139 -7.93 -8.27 -11.72
N PRO A 140 -8.49 -7.19 -12.29
CA PRO A 140 -8.59 -7.01 -13.73
C PRO A 140 -7.26 -7.07 -14.47
N TRP A 141 -6.15 -6.77 -13.78
CA TRP A 141 -4.78 -6.78 -14.35
C TRP A 141 -4.04 -8.09 -14.11
N GLY A 142 -4.69 -9.07 -13.47
CA GLY A 142 -4.11 -10.35 -13.08
C GLY A 142 -3.89 -10.48 -11.57
N ASP A 143 -3.28 -11.59 -11.17
CA ASP A 143 -2.95 -11.82 -9.76
C ASP A 143 -1.91 -10.83 -9.27
N GLY A 144 -2.23 -10.15 -8.19
CA GLY A 144 -1.40 -9.08 -7.65
C GLY A 144 -1.72 -8.70 -6.22
N PHE A 145 -1.13 -7.62 -5.77
CA PHE A 145 -1.32 -7.05 -4.45
C PHE A 145 -1.27 -5.51 -4.51
N PRO A 146 -1.93 -4.82 -3.56
CA PRO A 146 -1.95 -3.36 -3.57
C PRO A 146 -0.57 -2.76 -3.24
N GLY A 147 -0.30 -1.61 -3.84
CA GLY A 147 0.83 -0.75 -3.48
C GLY A 147 0.60 0.00 -2.17
N TRP A 148 1.65 0.58 -1.61
CA TRP A 148 1.62 1.32 -0.36
C TRP A 148 0.70 2.53 -0.40
N HIS A 149 0.05 2.80 0.72
CA HIS A 149 -0.87 3.90 1.01
C HIS A 149 -2.21 3.88 0.29
N LEU A 150 -2.40 3.01 -0.69
CA LEU A 150 -3.71 2.79 -1.31
C LEU A 150 -4.73 2.29 -0.28
N GLU A 151 -4.30 1.36 0.58
CA GLU A 151 -5.08 0.85 1.70
C GLU A 151 -5.50 1.94 2.68
N CYS A 152 -4.57 2.83 3.04
CA CYS A 152 -4.87 3.94 3.95
C CYS A 152 -5.90 4.89 3.34
N THR A 153 -5.78 5.21 2.06
CA THR A 153 -6.71 6.06 1.34
C THR A 153 -8.12 5.47 1.30
N VAL A 154 -8.26 4.18 0.93
CA VAL A 154 -9.59 3.57 0.83
C VAL A 154 -10.25 3.38 2.18
N MET A 155 -9.49 2.98 3.20
CA MET A 155 -10.03 2.78 4.54
C MET A 155 -10.45 4.10 5.18
N SER A 156 -9.61 5.15 5.11
CA SER A 156 -9.95 6.46 5.65
C SER A 156 -11.17 7.06 4.94
N THR A 157 -11.21 7.04 3.63
CA THR A 157 -12.33 7.57 2.85
C THR A 157 -13.63 6.81 3.13
N LYS A 158 -13.56 5.49 3.27
CA LYS A 158 -14.73 4.65 3.55
C LYS A 158 -15.36 4.95 4.92
N TYR A 159 -14.55 5.13 5.95
CA TYR A 159 -15.04 5.24 7.32
C TYR A 159 -15.12 6.66 7.85
N LEU A 160 -14.30 7.58 7.32
CA LEU A 160 -14.24 8.98 7.76
C LEU A 160 -14.79 9.96 6.71
N GLY A 161 -15.01 9.49 5.48
CA GLY A 161 -15.44 10.34 4.37
C GLY A 161 -14.29 10.97 3.60
N ASN A 162 -14.63 11.79 2.61
CA ASN A 162 -13.64 12.43 1.73
C ASN A 162 -12.81 13.53 2.43
N GLN A 163 -13.28 14.02 3.55
CA GLN A 163 -12.62 15.04 4.35
C GLN A 163 -12.70 14.65 5.82
N PHE A 164 -11.57 14.63 6.50
CA PHE A 164 -11.45 14.33 7.92
C PHE A 164 -10.33 15.16 8.54
N ASP A 165 -10.34 15.33 9.87
CA ASP A 165 -9.59 16.36 10.54
C ASP A 165 -8.15 15.97 10.87
N ILE A 166 -7.89 14.70 11.15
CA ILE A 166 -6.58 14.23 11.60
C ILE A 166 -6.17 12.98 10.83
N HIS A 167 -4.99 13.03 10.23
CA HIS A 167 -4.30 11.89 9.63
C HIS A 167 -2.91 11.77 10.24
N GLY A 168 -2.62 10.63 10.87
CA GLY A 168 -1.31 10.34 11.45
C GLY A 168 -0.55 9.32 10.62
N GLY A 169 0.75 9.53 10.48
CA GLY A 169 1.66 8.61 9.81
C GLY A 169 3.05 8.67 10.43
N GLY A 170 3.86 7.62 10.22
CA GLY A 170 5.26 7.62 10.59
C GLY A 170 6.08 8.55 9.69
N MET A 171 7.19 9.09 10.22
CA MET A 171 8.09 9.94 9.44
C MET A 171 8.90 9.17 8.39
N ASP A 172 8.93 7.85 8.51
CA ASP A 172 9.66 6.94 7.60
C ASP A 172 8.86 6.55 6.36
N LEU A 173 7.64 7.04 6.28
CA LEU A 173 6.67 6.69 5.24
C LEU A 173 6.57 7.79 4.18
#